data_9cfe56b9fe505bb7da0631933910bff8
#
_entry.id   9cfe56b9fe505bb7da0631933910bff8
#
_cell.length_a   1.000
_cell.length_b   1.000
_cell.length_c   1.000
_cell.angle_alpha   90.00
_cell.angle_beta   90.00
_cell.angle_gamma   90.00
#
_symmetry.space_group_name_H-M   'P 1'
#
loop_
_entity.id
_entity.type
_entity.pdbx_description
1 polymer ?
#
loop_
_entity_poly.entity_id
_entity_poly.type
_entity_poly.pdbx_seq_one_letter_code
_entity_poly.pdbx_strand_id
1 'polypeptide(L)'
;ELLRKNLCLIKSVADRAGVEIILAFKSFAMWRSFPIFREYVEHSTASSVYEARLALEEFGSKAHTYSPAYTEQDFPEIMRCSSHITFNSMAQFRRFYPMTVAEGSGISCGIRVNPEYSEVETELYNPCAPGTRFGMTADLLPDTLPKGIEGFHCHCHCESSSFELERTLQHLEEKFSPWFSQIKWLNLGGGHLMTRKDY
;
A
#
# COMPACT_ATOMS: atom_id res chain seq x y z
N GLU A 1 -9.42 5.14 -25.58
CA GLU A 1 -9.22 6.60 -25.55
C GLU A 1 -9.49 7.16 -24.14
N LEU A 2 -10.68 6.93 -23.56
CA LEU A 2 -11.05 7.46 -22.24
C LEU A 2 -10.08 7.00 -21.13
N LEU A 3 -9.68 5.72 -21.11
CA LEU A 3 -8.70 5.21 -20.18
C LEU A 3 -7.37 5.98 -20.22
N ARG A 4 -6.82 6.19 -21.41
CA ARG A 4 -5.59 6.98 -21.57
C ARG A 4 -5.74 8.42 -21.08
N LYS A 5 -6.90 9.05 -21.35
CA LYS A 5 -7.18 10.40 -20.86
C LYS A 5 -7.19 10.46 -19.33
N ASN A 6 -7.81 9.50 -18.66
CA ASN A 6 -7.83 9.41 -17.20
C ASN A 6 -6.42 9.14 -16.63
N LEU A 7 -5.68 8.21 -17.24
CA LEU A 7 -4.32 7.90 -16.80
C LEU A 7 -3.35 9.08 -17.01
N CYS A 8 -3.50 9.83 -18.07
CA CYS A 8 -2.74 11.06 -18.31
C CYS A 8 -3.02 12.11 -17.22
N LEU A 9 -4.29 12.29 -16.82
CA LEU A 9 -4.66 13.16 -15.71
C LEU A 9 -4.02 12.71 -14.41
N ILE A 10 -4.16 11.43 -14.06
CA ILE A 10 -3.57 10.82 -12.83
C ILE A 10 -2.05 11.04 -12.83
N LYS A 11 -1.37 10.73 -13.93
CA LYS A 11 0.08 10.94 -14.07
C LYS A 11 0.47 12.39 -13.88
N SER A 12 -0.28 13.33 -14.46
CA SER A 12 0.01 14.76 -14.32
C SER A 12 -0.11 15.27 -12.88
N VAL A 13 -1.05 14.72 -12.11
CA VAL A 13 -1.20 15.03 -10.68
C VAL A 13 -0.03 14.44 -9.89
N ALA A 14 0.32 13.18 -10.14
CA ALA A 14 1.44 12.51 -9.49
C ALA A 14 2.76 13.28 -9.71
N ASP A 15 3.04 13.68 -10.95
CA ASP A 15 4.26 14.43 -11.30
C ASP A 15 4.33 15.79 -10.60
N ARG A 16 3.21 16.51 -10.53
CA ARG A 16 3.15 17.80 -9.81
C ARG A 16 3.30 17.66 -8.30
N ALA A 17 2.77 16.58 -7.75
CA ALA A 17 2.86 16.29 -6.31
C ALA A 17 4.20 15.65 -5.91
N GLY A 18 5.00 15.19 -6.87
CA GLY A 18 6.24 14.48 -6.59
C GLY A 18 6.01 13.11 -5.95
N VAL A 19 4.89 12.45 -6.28
CA VAL A 19 4.52 11.14 -5.75
C VAL A 19 4.40 10.09 -6.85
N GLU A 20 4.51 8.84 -6.49
CA GLU A 20 4.26 7.71 -7.37
C GLU A 20 2.84 7.19 -7.18
N ILE A 21 2.15 6.92 -8.28
CA ILE A 21 0.87 6.23 -8.30
C ILE A 21 1.09 4.80 -8.77
N ILE A 22 0.58 3.82 -8.04
CA ILE A 22 0.67 2.40 -8.37
C ILE A 22 -0.73 1.80 -8.60
N LEU A 23 -0.84 0.85 -9.54
CA LEU A 23 -2.12 0.24 -9.90
C LEU A 23 -2.53 -0.81 -8.86
N ALA A 24 -3.72 -0.66 -8.27
CA ALA A 24 -4.27 -1.63 -7.32
C ALA A 24 -5.16 -2.66 -8.04
N PHE A 25 -4.72 -3.92 -8.12
CA PHE A 25 -5.47 -4.96 -8.84
C PHE A 25 -6.81 -5.29 -8.22
N LYS A 26 -6.96 -5.19 -6.90
CA LYS A 26 -8.26 -5.35 -6.24
C LYS A 26 -9.33 -4.38 -6.74
N SER A 27 -8.93 -3.23 -7.29
CA SER A 27 -9.84 -2.26 -7.88
C SER A 27 -9.93 -2.38 -9.41
N PHE A 28 -8.86 -2.83 -10.05
CA PHE A 28 -8.80 -2.95 -11.51
C PHE A 28 -7.80 -4.04 -11.94
N ALA A 29 -8.31 -5.21 -12.32
CA ALA A 29 -7.51 -6.36 -12.74
C ALA A 29 -7.80 -6.80 -14.19
N MET A 30 -8.26 -5.90 -15.06
CA MET A 30 -8.46 -6.20 -16.48
C MET A 30 -7.10 -6.28 -17.19
N TRP A 31 -6.42 -7.42 -17.05
CA TRP A 31 -5.04 -7.66 -17.48
C TRP A 31 -4.77 -7.32 -18.96
N ARG A 32 -5.72 -7.51 -19.86
CA ARG A 32 -5.58 -7.13 -21.27
C ARG A 32 -5.39 -5.62 -21.51
N SER A 33 -5.70 -4.78 -20.53
CA SER A 33 -5.46 -3.34 -20.60
C SER A 33 -4.16 -2.90 -19.92
N PHE A 34 -3.43 -3.80 -19.27
CA PHE A 34 -2.16 -3.49 -18.59
C PHE A 34 -1.12 -2.83 -19.51
N PRO A 35 -0.99 -3.18 -20.80
CA PRO A 35 -0.09 -2.45 -21.69
C PRO A 35 -0.40 -0.92 -21.77
N ILE A 36 -1.69 -0.54 -21.62
CA ILE A 36 -2.08 0.87 -21.60
C ILE A 36 -1.71 1.51 -20.25
N PHE A 37 -1.91 0.79 -19.13
CA PHE A 37 -1.51 1.31 -17.81
C PHE A 37 -0.01 1.55 -17.74
N ARG A 38 0.80 0.65 -18.28
CA ARG A 38 2.27 0.72 -18.27
C ARG A 38 2.84 1.93 -19.03
N GLU A 39 2.05 2.59 -19.86
CA GLU A 39 2.45 3.86 -20.46
C GLU A 39 2.50 5.01 -19.43
N TYR A 40 1.88 4.84 -18.24
CA TYR A 40 1.69 5.90 -17.24
C TYR A 40 2.10 5.49 -15.82
N VAL A 41 2.06 4.21 -15.50
CA VAL A 41 2.26 3.65 -14.17
C VAL A 41 3.26 2.50 -14.25
N GLU A 42 4.31 2.54 -13.42
CA GLU A 42 5.39 1.55 -13.47
C GLU A 42 5.14 0.34 -12.59
N HIS A 43 4.45 0.53 -11.47
CA HIS A 43 4.27 -0.48 -10.45
C HIS A 43 2.81 -0.77 -10.13
N SER A 44 2.60 -1.88 -9.42
CA SER A 44 1.27 -2.33 -8.99
C SER A 44 1.28 -2.78 -7.53
N THR A 45 0.09 -2.84 -6.92
CA THR A 45 -0.08 -3.40 -5.58
C THR A 45 -0.96 -4.64 -5.63
N ALA A 46 -0.60 -5.63 -4.81
CA ALA A 46 -1.28 -6.91 -4.70
C ALA A 46 -1.78 -7.16 -3.28
N SER A 47 -2.96 -7.77 -3.15
CA SER A 47 -3.57 -8.15 -1.88
C SER A 47 -3.61 -9.67 -1.65
N SER A 48 -3.06 -10.45 -2.57
CA SER A 48 -2.99 -11.91 -2.50
C SER A 48 -1.83 -12.46 -3.32
N VAL A 49 -1.50 -13.72 -3.13
CA VAL A 49 -0.51 -14.42 -3.96
C VAL A 49 -0.89 -14.42 -5.44
N TYR A 50 -2.17 -14.50 -5.75
CA TYR A 50 -2.66 -14.50 -7.15
C TYR A 50 -2.48 -13.13 -7.81
N GLU A 51 -2.76 -12.04 -7.09
CA GLU A 51 -2.49 -10.70 -7.60
C GLU A 51 -0.99 -10.41 -7.71
N ALA A 52 -0.16 -10.91 -6.79
CA ALA A 52 1.29 -10.79 -6.88
C ALA A 52 1.84 -11.52 -8.13
N ARG A 53 1.33 -12.71 -8.43
CA ARG A 53 1.65 -13.42 -9.68
C ARG A 53 1.18 -12.63 -10.90
N LEU A 54 -0.04 -12.11 -10.88
CA LEU A 54 -0.60 -11.28 -11.97
C LEU A 54 0.29 -10.06 -12.26
N ALA A 55 0.85 -9.44 -11.20
CA ALA A 55 1.79 -8.34 -11.34
C ALA A 55 3.04 -8.77 -12.12
N LEU A 56 3.66 -9.86 -11.73
CA LEU A 56 4.88 -10.32 -12.35
C LEU A 56 4.65 -10.87 -13.77
N GLU A 57 3.60 -11.66 -13.96
CA GLU A 57 3.36 -12.43 -15.19
C GLU A 57 2.70 -11.56 -16.28
N GLU A 58 1.76 -10.69 -15.94
CA GLU A 58 0.96 -9.93 -16.91
C GLU A 58 1.23 -8.42 -16.87
N PHE A 59 1.46 -7.85 -15.70
CA PHE A 59 1.81 -6.42 -15.61
C PHE A 59 3.30 -6.19 -15.87
N GLY A 60 4.15 -7.20 -15.66
CA GLY A 60 5.58 -7.17 -15.98
C GLY A 60 6.43 -6.37 -14.97
N SER A 61 5.96 -6.21 -13.74
CA SER A 61 6.72 -5.67 -12.60
C SER A 61 6.42 -6.44 -11.33
N LYS A 62 7.35 -6.43 -10.38
CA LYS A 62 7.10 -6.97 -9.04
C LYS A 62 6.15 -6.08 -8.27
N ALA A 63 5.24 -6.67 -7.52
CA ALA A 63 4.19 -5.97 -6.77
C ALA A 63 4.70 -5.32 -5.47
N HIS A 64 3.98 -4.28 -5.02
CA HIS A 64 3.91 -3.89 -3.63
C HIS A 64 2.79 -4.71 -2.97
N THR A 65 3.14 -5.69 -2.17
CA THR A 65 2.17 -6.67 -1.63
C THR A 65 1.82 -6.37 -0.18
N TYR A 66 0.53 -6.30 0.09
CA TYR A 66 -0.02 -6.26 1.43
C TYR A 66 -1.15 -7.28 1.59
N SER A 67 -1.06 -8.11 2.62
CA SER A 67 -2.16 -8.96 3.08
C SER A 67 -2.26 -8.88 4.60
N PRO A 68 -3.48 -8.84 5.18
CA PRO A 68 -3.66 -8.87 6.63
C PRO A 68 -3.08 -10.13 7.27
N ALA A 69 -3.01 -11.23 6.53
CA ALA A 69 -2.42 -12.50 6.96
C ALA A 69 -1.66 -13.15 5.80
N TYR A 70 -0.42 -13.53 6.06
CA TYR A 70 0.38 -14.37 5.17
C TYR A 70 0.38 -15.80 5.69
N THR A 71 0.39 -16.79 4.77
CA THR A 71 0.59 -18.19 5.09
C THR A 71 2.02 -18.60 4.75
N GLU A 72 2.57 -19.59 5.44
CA GLU A 72 3.90 -20.14 5.11
C GLU A 72 3.92 -20.79 3.73
N GLN A 73 2.78 -21.32 3.32
CA GLN A 73 2.63 -21.94 1.99
C GLN A 73 2.76 -20.92 0.86
N ASP A 74 2.11 -19.74 1.00
CA ASP A 74 2.07 -18.74 -0.07
C ASP A 74 3.26 -17.78 -0.05
N PHE A 75 3.90 -17.62 1.11
CA PHE A 75 4.89 -16.56 1.31
C PHE A 75 6.11 -16.65 0.39
N PRO A 76 6.68 -17.85 0.08
CA PRO A 76 7.75 -17.95 -0.90
C PRO A 76 7.37 -17.41 -2.29
N GLU A 77 6.16 -17.68 -2.74
CA GLU A 77 5.67 -17.19 -4.02
C GLU A 77 5.40 -15.67 -3.98
N ILE A 78 4.88 -15.17 -2.85
CA ILE A 78 4.73 -13.73 -2.61
C ILE A 78 6.09 -13.04 -2.69
N MET A 79 7.14 -13.59 -2.06
CA MET A 79 8.50 -13.04 -2.14
C MET A 79 9.02 -13.00 -3.57
N ARG A 80 8.82 -14.06 -4.34
CA ARG A 80 9.24 -14.12 -5.75
C ARG A 80 8.62 -13.00 -6.58
N CYS A 81 7.36 -12.68 -6.30
CA CYS A 81 6.54 -11.75 -7.09
C CYS A 81 6.51 -10.31 -6.54
N SER A 82 7.17 -10.03 -5.40
CA SER A 82 7.08 -8.73 -4.73
C SER A 82 8.42 -7.99 -4.70
N SER A 83 8.37 -6.67 -4.88
CA SER A 83 9.47 -5.74 -4.59
C SER A 83 9.34 -5.13 -3.19
N HIS A 84 8.09 -4.99 -2.72
CA HIS A 84 7.76 -4.49 -1.40
C HIS A 84 6.78 -5.44 -0.72
N ILE A 85 6.98 -5.71 0.57
CA ILE A 85 6.05 -6.49 1.39
C ILE A 85 5.71 -5.70 2.64
N THR A 86 4.42 -5.45 2.84
CA THR A 86 3.92 -4.80 4.04
C THR A 86 3.32 -5.83 5.00
N PHE A 87 3.79 -5.81 6.24
CA PHE A 87 3.28 -6.65 7.32
C PHE A 87 2.22 -5.91 8.13
N ASN A 88 1.23 -6.64 8.58
CA ASN A 88 0.11 -6.08 9.34
C ASN A 88 0.41 -5.90 10.84
N SER A 89 1.44 -6.56 11.34
CA SER A 89 1.84 -6.52 12.76
C SER A 89 3.31 -6.87 12.95
N MET A 90 3.87 -6.51 14.11
CA MET A 90 5.22 -6.93 14.50
C MET A 90 5.36 -8.45 14.63
N ALA A 91 4.31 -9.15 15.03
CA ALA A 91 4.34 -10.61 15.08
C ALA A 91 4.49 -11.22 13.69
N GLN A 92 3.75 -10.69 12.72
CA GLN A 92 3.85 -11.11 11.32
C GLN A 92 5.23 -10.76 10.74
N PHE A 93 5.75 -9.55 10.99
CA PHE A 93 7.10 -9.16 10.60
C PHE A 93 8.15 -10.12 11.16
N ARG A 94 8.15 -10.37 12.46
CA ARG A 94 9.13 -11.28 13.10
C ARG A 94 9.10 -12.70 12.52
N ARG A 95 7.91 -13.17 12.13
CA ARG A 95 7.73 -14.51 11.55
C ARG A 95 8.31 -14.61 10.14
N PHE A 96 8.03 -13.64 9.28
CA PHE A 96 8.29 -13.75 7.85
C PHE A 96 9.51 -12.98 7.35
N TYR A 97 9.92 -11.91 8.01
CA TYR A 97 11.09 -11.13 7.62
C TYR A 97 12.38 -11.96 7.50
N PRO A 98 12.69 -12.91 8.40
CA PRO A 98 13.88 -13.76 8.25
C PRO A 98 13.96 -14.49 6.91
N MET A 99 12.83 -14.86 6.32
CA MET A 99 12.79 -15.51 5.02
C MET A 99 13.25 -14.56 3.90
N THR A 100 12.84 -13.28 3.97
CA THR A 100 13.22 -12.28 2.95
C THR A 100 14.72 -11.99 2.96
N VAL A 101 15.35 -12.05 4.14
CA VAL A 101 16.81 -11.81 4.29
C VAL A 101 17.61 -13.02 3.86
N ALA A 102 17.17 -14.23 4.21
CA ALA A 102 17.90 -15.48 3.91
C ALA A 102 18.08 -15.69 2.39
N GLU A 103 17.13 -15.27 1.59
CA GLU A 103 17.20 -15.39 0.13
C GLU A 103 17.92 -14.24 -0.57
N GLY A 104 18.33 -13.19 0.17
CA GLY A 104 18.94 -12.00 -0.44
C GLY A 104 18.02 -11.33 -1.48
N SER A 105 16.73 -11.37 -1.26
CA SER A 105 15.69 -11.04 -2.24
C SER A 105 15.67 -9.57 -2.66
N GLY A 106 16.29 -8.67 -1.88
CA GLY A 106 16.21 -7.22 -2.11
C GLY A 106 14.83 -6.62 -1.88
N ILE A 107 13.92 -7.36 -1.20
CA ILE A 107 12.56 -6.91 -0.91
C ILE A 107 12.60 -5.83 0.16
N SER A 108 11.99 -4.68 -0.12
CA SER A 108 11.77 -3.64 0.88
C SER A 108 10.56 -3.98 1.75
N CYS A 109 10.76 -4.10 3.05
CA CYS A 109 9.70 -4.46 3.98
C CYS A 109 9.15 -3.26 4.73
N GLY A 110 7.86 -3.27 5.03
CA GLY A 110 7.20 -2.23 5.79
C GLY A 110 6.13 -2.74 6.74
N ILE A 111 5.56 -1.83 7.50
CA ILE A 111 4.46 -2.08 8.43
C ILE A 111 3.24 -1.26 8.01
N ARG A 112 2.07 -1.88 8.07
CA ARG A 112 0.81 -1.14 8.01
C ARG A 112 0.59 -0.42 9.33
N VAL A 113 0.33 0.88 9.24
CA VAL A 113 0.03 1.76 10.38
C VAL A 113 -1.43 2.19 10.35
N ASN A 114 -1.99 2.40 11.54
CA ASN A 114 -3.37 2.83 11.73
C ASN A 114 -3.37 4.17 12.47
N PRO A 115 -3.72 5.29 11.83
CA PRO A 115 -3.79 6.60 12.47
C PRO A 115 -5.00 6.76 13.39
N GLU A 116 -5.85 5.73 13.52
CA GLU A 116 -7.10 5.75 14.29
C GLU A 116 -8.05 6.87 13.83
N TYR A 117 -7.96 7.20 12.55
CA TYR A 117 -8.80 8.18 11.88
C TYR A 117 -9.18 7.70 10.49
N SER A 118 -10.46 7.78 10.17
CA SER A 118 -11.03 7.53 8.85
C SER A 118 -12.41 8.17 8.77
N GLU A 119 -12.74 8.74 7.63
CA GLU A 119 -14.05 9.34 7.35
C GLU A 119 -14.99 8.40 6.57
N VAL A 120 -14.67 7.11 6.56
CA VAL A 120 -15.56 6.09 5.97
C VAL A 120 -16.83 6.01 6.80
N GLU A 121 -17.96 6.41 6.22
CA GLU A 121 -19.26 6.52 6.91
C GLU A 121 -19.76 5.20 7.48
N THR A 122 -19.56 4.11 6.74
CA THR A 122 -20.02 2.79 7.16
C THR A 122 -18.99 2.13 8.05
N GLU A 123 -19.28 1.97 9.34
CA GLU A 123 -18.37 1.40 10.33
C GLU A 123 -17.79 0.05 9.91
N LEU A 124 -18.59 -0.81 9.27
CA LEU A 124 -18.14 -2.11 8.75
C LEU A 124 -16.97 -1.99 7.76
N TYR A 125 -16.90 -0.91 7.01
CA TYR A 125 -15.85 -0.66 6.02
C TYR A 125 -14.76 0.30 6.53
N ASN A 126 -14.92 0.82 7.75
CA ASN A 126 -13.94 1.70 8.36
C ASN A 126 -12.71 0.91 8.82
N PRO A 127 -11.55 1.02 8.16
CA PRO A 127 -10.37 0.26 8.53
C PRO A 127 -9.70 0.76 9.81
N CYS A 128 -10.14 1.89 10.34
CA CYS A 128 -9.63 2.51 11.55
C CYS A 128 -10.64 2.47 12.72
N ALA A 129 -11.74 1.71 12.57
CA ALA A 129 -12.72 1.54 13.65
C ALA A 129 -12.06 0.94 14.91
N PRO A 130 -12.54 1.31 16.12
CA PRO A 130 -12.03 0.74 17.37
C PRO A 130 -12.06 -0.80 17.33
N GLY A 131 -10.95 -1.43 17.74
CA GLY A 131 -10.82 -2.89 17.73
C GLY A 131 -10.56 -3.51 16.36
N THR A 132 -10.35 -2.71 15.32
CA THR A 132 -9.93 -3.23 14.00
C THR A 132 -8.61 -3.98 14.11
N ARG A 133 -8.45 -4.99 13.24
CA ARG A 133 -7.20 -5.74 13.11
C ARG A 133 -6.23 -5.17 12.08
N PHE A 134 -6.57 -4.07 11.41
CA PHE A 134 -5.82 -3.52 10.29
C PHE A 134 -4.77 -2.51 10.73
N GLY A 135 -3.51 -2.96 10.69
CA GLY A 135 -2.36 -2.12 10.99
C GLY A 135 -2.10 -1.94 12.48
N MET A 136 -1.05 -1.23 12.78
CA MET A 136 -0.59 -0.95 14.14
C MET A 136 -0.84 0.51 14.50
N THR A 137 -1.36 0.75 15.67
CA THR A 137 -1.45 2.08 16.28
C THR A 137 -0.07 2.52 16.78
N ALA A 138 0.12 3.80 17.01
CA ALA A 138 1.43 4.36 17.36
C ALA A 138 1.98 3.79 18.68
N ASP A 139 1.12 3.53 19.66
CA ASP A 139 1.47 2.94 20.97
C ASP A 139 2.00 1.52 20.88
N LEU A 140 1.76 0.82 19.78
CA LEU A 140 2.25 -0.54 19.54
C LEU A 140 3.61 -0.58 18.83
N LEU A 141 4.10 0.56 18.35
CA LEU A 141 5.39 0.65 17.69
C LEU A 141 6.52 0.91 18.73
N PRO A 142 7.69 0.27 18.56
CA PRO A 142 8.86 0.63 19.38
C PRO A 142 9.42 1.98 18.92
N ASP A 143 10.07 2.73 19.82
CA ASP A 143 10.69 4.03 19.50
C ASP A 143 11.70 3.93 18.35
N THR A 144 12.43 2.83 18.28
CA THR A 144 13.33 2.49 17.18
C THR A 144 12.76 1.32 16.39
N LEU A 145 12.50 1.54 15.12
CA LEU A 145 12.02 0.48 14.23
C LEU A 145 13.05 -0.65 14.10
N PRO A 146 12.62 -1.91 14.14
CA PRO A 146 13.51 -3.03 13.87
C PRO A 146 14.19 -2.90 12.50
N LYS A 147 15.45 -3.31 12.44
CA LYS A 147 16.17 -3.42 11.16
C LYS A 147 15.37 -4.23 10.15
N GLY A 148 15.17 -3.65 8.98
CA GLY A 148 14.42 -4.25 7.88
C GLY A 148 13.02 -3.66 7.69
N ILE A 149 12.51 -2.88 8.63
CA ILE A 149 11.34 -2.03 8.36
C ILE A 149 11.83 -0.76 7.68
N GLU A 150 11.45 -0.59 6.43
CA GLU A 150 11.89 0.52 5.56
C GLU A 150 10.75 1.45 5.18
N GLY A 151 9.51 1.12 5.54
CA GLY A 151 8.39 1.99 5.18
C GLY A 151 7.12 1.73 5.95
N PHE A 152 6.18 2.66 5.78
CA PHE A 152 4.83 2.58 6.33
C PHE A 152 3.78 2.50 5.22
N HIS A 153 2.72 1.76 5.49
CA HIS A 153 1.51 1.70 4.67
C HIS A 153 0.31 2.12 5.51
N CYS A 154 -0.32 3.22 5.14
CA CYS A 154 -1.54 3.74 5.74
C CYS A 154 -2.68 3.64 4.72
N HIS A 155 -3.71 2.86 5.02
CA HIS A 155 -4.87 2.72 4.12
C HIS A 155 -6.16 2.91 4.91
N CYS A 156 -6.75 4.12 4.79
CA CYS A 156 -7.85 4.60 5.59
C CYS A 156 -9.05 5.11 4.77
N HIS A 157 -8.97 5.03 3.43
CA HIS A 157 -9.92 5.65 2.54
C HIS A 157 -10.79 4.63 1.79
N CYS A 158 -12.03 5.05 1.53
CA CYS A 158 -12.96 4.40 0.62
C CYS A 158 -13.84 5.50 0.01
N GLU A 159 -13.78 5.67 -1.32
CA GLU A 159 -14.49 6.71 -2.07
C GLU A 159 -14.24 8.15 -1.56
N SER A 160 -13.03 8.43 -1.15
CA SER A 160 -12.62 9.69 -0.50
C SER A 160 -12.12 10.74 -1.50
N SER A 161 -12.29 12.01 -1.16
CA SER A 161 -11.75 13.16 -1.87
C SER A 161 -10.36 13.55 -1.35
N SER A 162 -9.78 14.62 -1.92
CA SER A 162 -8.50 15.16 -1.45
C SER A 162 -8.59 15.80 -0.05
N PHE A 163 -9.76 16.25 0.38
CA PHE A 163 -9.93 16.86 1.69
C PHE A 163 -9.83 15.81 2.82
N GLU A 164 -10.41 14.62 2.63
CA GLU A 164 -10.25 13.52 3.57
C GLU A 164 -8.79 13.04 3.60
N LEU A 165 -8.09 13.05 2.46
CA LEU A 165 -6.67 12.72 2.43
C LEU A 165 -5.84 13.73 3.24
N GLU A 166 -6.09 15.03 3.08
CA GLU A 166 -5.40 16.08 3.83
C GLU A 166 -5.57 15.88 5.35
N ARG A 167 -6.79 15.64 5.81
CA ARG A 167 -7.05 15.41 7.24
C ARG A 167 -6.41 14.11 7.74
N THR A 168 -6.42 13.05 6.93
CA THR A 168 -5.72 11.80 7.27
C THR A 168 -4.22 12.01 7.40
N LEU A 169 -3.62 12.82 6.53
CA LEU A 169 -2.19 13.15 6.61
C LEU A 169 -1.84 13.90 7.89
N GLN A 170 -2.71 14.82 8.34
CA GLN A 170 -2.53 15.51 9.63
C GLN A 170 -2.51 14.53 10.80
N HIS A 171 -3.47 13.61 10.88
CA HIS A 171 -3.50 12.57 11.92
C HIS A 171 -2.32 11.59 11.82
N LEU A 172 -1.89 11.27 10.60
CA LEU A 172 -0.72 10.43 10.39
C LEU A 172 0.56 11.13 10.87
N GLU A 173 0.71 12.40 10.57
CA GLU A 173 1.85 13.22 11.01
C GLU A 173 1.87 13.37 12.54
N GLU A 174 0.73 13.73 13.15
CA GLU A 174 0.61 13.85 14.60
C GLU A 174 1.03 12.60 15.35
N LYS A 175 0.65 11.41 14.84
CA LYS A 175 0.88 10.14 15.54
C LYS A 175 2.19 9.45 15.14
N PHE A 176 2.64 9.58 13.89
CA PHE A 176 3.73 8.77 13.35
C PHE A 176 4.97 9.57 12.93
N SER A 177 4.98 10.90 13.06
CA SER A 177 6.16 11.73 12.72
C SER A 177 7.47 11.29 13.42
N PRO A 178 7.47 10.75 14.66
CA PRO A 178 8.72 10.30 15.29
C PRO A 178 9.47 9.21 14.49
N TRP A 179 8.77 8.48 13.63
CA TRP A 179 9.39 7.43 12.82
C TRP A 179 9.68 7.83 11.38
N PHE A 180 9.25 9.00 10.90
CA PHE A 180 9.43 9.38 9.50
C PHE A 180 10.90 9.46 9.09
N SER A 181 11.81 9.83 9.99
CA SER A 181 13.24 9.81 9.73
C SER A 181 13.86 8.41 9.64
N GLN A 182 13.11 7.38 10.06
CA GLN A 182 13.58 5.98 10.08
C GLN A 182 13.09 5.18 8.85
N ILE A 183 12.20 5.75 8.04
CA ILE A 183 11.62 5.07 6.88
C ILE A 183 12.10 5.71 5.56
N LYS A 184 12.05 4.94 4.49
CA LYS A 184 12.43 5.35 3.13
C LYS A 184 11.22 5.66 2.26
N TRP A 185 10.05 5.09 2.59
CA TRP A 185 8.82 5.26 1.82
C TRP A 185 7.58 5.27 2.71
N LEU A 186 6.56 5.97 2.23
CA LEU A 186 5.23 6.05 2.83
C LEU A 186 4.20 5.76 1.74
N ASN A 187 3.43 4.68 1.88
CA ASN A 187 2.34 4.34 1.00
C ASN A 187 1.01 4.75 1.66
N LEU A 188 0.31 5.68 1.05
CA LEU A 188 -0.95 6.23 1.57
C LEU A 188 -2.19 5.39 1.20
N GLY A 189 -1.98 4.22 0.59
CA GLY A 189 -3.08 3.35 0.19
C GLY A 189 -3.86 3.90 -1.00
N GLY A 190 -5.10 3.51 -1.11
CA GLY A 190 -6.01 3.91 -2.19
C GLY A 190 -7.38 4.28 -1.63
N GLY A 191 -8.38 4.32 -2.53
CA GLY A 191 -9.75 4.68 -2.17
C GLY A 191 -10.13 6.11 -2.58
N HIS A 192 -9.30 6.75 -3.41
CA HIS A 192 -9.54 8.12 -3.91
C HIS A 192 -10.24 8.07 -5.26
N LEU A 193 -11.25 8.91 -5.44
CA LEU A 193 -12.03 9.03 -6.69
C LEU A 193 -11.41 10.08 -7.62
N MET A 194 -10.18 9.81 -8.08
CA MET A 194 -9.29 10.78 -8.75
C MET A 194 -9.82 11.37 -10.07
N THR A 195 -10.76 10.73 -10.74
CA THR A 195 -11.26 11.16 -12.05
C THR A 195 -12.76 11.43 -12.08
N ARG A 196 -13.42 11.35 -10.93
CA ARG A 196 -14.85 11.67 -10.81
C ARG A 196 -15.03 13.19 -10.85
N LYS A 197 -16.05 13.67 -11.57
CA LYS A 197 -16.44 15.06 -11.50
C LYS A 197 -17.04 15.39 -10.15
N ASP A 198 -16.79 16.60 -9.69
CA ASP A 198 -17.32 17.14 -8.42
C ASP A 198 -16.83 16.37 -7.17
N TYR A 199 -15.59 15.84 -7.21
CA TYR A 199 -14.95 15.12 -6.12
C TYR A 199 -13.58 15.72 -5.82
#